data_01789d92bdef3c4b464d1614c6b2a1b8
#
_entry.id   01789d92bdef3c4b464d1614c6b2a1b8
#
_cell.length_a   1.000
_cell.length_b   1.000
_cell.length_c   1.000
_cell.angle_alpha   90.00
_cell.angle_beta   90.00
_cell.angle_gamma   90.00
#
_symmetry.space_group_name_H-M   'P 1'
#
loop_
_entity.id
_entity.type
_entity.pdbx_description
1 polymer ?
#
loop_
_entity_poly.entity_id
_entity_poly.type
_entity_poly.pdbx_seq_one_letter_code
_entity_poly.pdbx_strand_id
1 'polypeptide(L)'
;MSSMLNMIDDCSRVLTGTRLYPRECLLAYLDFIPRAFELYGIPLAMYVDYHSFFFTHIPGNLTYLAETLRYFDVSLLYAPTPQAKGKIERHHGFWQNRLPSFCLAEGIRELDPANEQLDLLREHHNRHETHREIRMPPQEAWEQALKEGRSTLRPCQRDPWWPYLWSIRSQVRIDADGTVPLEKQRVKITPTYRRSAIHCRHADGSITYLAEPPGSGGPPIILYRYENATSPPWNV
;
A
#
# COMPACT_ATOMS: atom_id res chain seq x y z
N MET A 1 15.84 -8.27 9.94
CA MET A 1 15.26 -9.06 8.81
C MET A 1 14.21 -8.17 8.18
N SER A 2 14.27 -7.90 6.89
CA SER A 2 13.28 -7.05 6.19
C SER A 2 12.31 -7.93 5.40
N SER A 3 11.11 -7.43 5.17
CA SER A 3 10.10 -8.06 4.30
C SER A 3 10.02 -7.30 2.99
N MET A 4 9.83 -8.00 1.88
CA MET A 4 9.68 -7.42 0.55
C MET A 4 8.25 -7.59 0.07
N LEU A 5 7.61 -6.50 -0.31
CA LEU A 5 6.33 -6.51 -1.00
C LEU A 5 6.54 -6.30 -2.49
N ASN A 6 5.86 -7.09 -3.30
CA ASN A 6 5.90 -7.01 -4.76
C ASN A 6 4.48 -6.99 -5.33
N MET A 7 4.31 -6.26 -6.42
CA MET A 7 3.09 -6.26 -7.23
C MET A 7 3.47 -6.37 -8.71
N ILE A 8 2.77 -7.22 -9.44
CA ILE A 8 3.02 -7.51 -10.86
C ILE A 8 1.70 -7.45 -11.63
N ASP A 9 1.74 -6.85 -12.82
CA ASP A 9 0.64 -6.95 -13.76
C ASP A 9 0.61 -8.33 -14.43
N ASP A 10 -0.55 -8.98 -14.40
CA ASP A 10 -0.67 -10.36 -14.87
C ASP A 10 -0.54 -10.50 -16.39
N CYS A 11 -0.89 -9.48 -17.15
CA CYS A 11 -0.80 -9.48 -18.61
C CYS A 11 0.62 -9.18 -19.11
N SER A 12 1.13 -8.02 -18.75
CA SER A 12 2.41 -7.49 -19.27
C SER A 12 3.63 -7.97 -18.51
N ARG A 13 3.47 -8.49 -17.29
CA ARG A 13 4.55 -8.83 -16.36
C ARG A 13 5.29 -7.62 -15.79
N VAL A 14 4.80 -6.40 -16.02
CA VAL A 14 5.36 -5.20 -15.38
C VAL A 14 5.29 -5.33 -13.87
N LEU A 15 6.43 -5.13 -13.21
CA LEU A 15 6.48 -4.96 -11.77
C LEU A 15 5.97 -3.56 -11.44
N THR A 16 4.70 -3.47 -11.03
CA THR A 16 4.05 -2.20 -10.67
C THR A 16 4.46 -1.70 -9.30
N GLY A 17 5.07 -2.55 -8.49
CA GLY A 17 5.65 -2.18 -7.20
C GLY A 17 6.62 -3.23 -6.71
N THR A 18 7.70 -2.77 -6.06
CA THR A 18 8.64 -3.59 -5.31
C THR A 18 9.23 -2.72 -4.21
N ARG A 19 9.11 -3.13 -2.94
CA ARG A 19 9.60 -2.32 -1.81
C ARG A 19 9.93 -3.17 -0.60
N LEU A 20 10.99 -2.78 0.10
CA LEU A 20 11.40 -3.35 1.38
C LEU A 20 10.76 -2.59 2.55
N TYR A 21 10.36 -3.35 3.55
CA TYR A 21 9.85 -2.85 4.83
C TYR A 21 10.56 -3.53 5.99
N PRO A 22 10.66 -2.91 7.18
CA PRO A 22 11.25 -3.56 8.36
C PRO A 22 10.58 -4.89 8.71
N ARG A 23 9.27 -4.98 8.47
CA ARG A 23 8.46 -6.19 8.63
C ARG A 23 7.20 -6.13 7.78
N GLU A 24 6.62 -7.28 7.50
CA GLU A 24 5.30 -7.37 6.90
C GLU A 24 4.23 -7.02 7.94
N CYS A 25 3.44 -5.99 7.66
CA CYS A 25 2.35 -5.52 8.52
C CYS A 25 1.32 -4.75 7.69
N LEU A 26 0.13 -4.53 8.25
CA LEU A 26 -0.94 -3.79 7.57
C LEU A 26 -0.47 -2.42 7.06
N LEU A 27 0.31 -1.70 7.88
CA LEU A 27 0.80 -0.38 7.51
C LEU A 27 1.74 -0.41 6.29
N ALA A 28 2.53 -1.49 6.12
CA ALA A 28 3.36 -1.70 4.94
C ALA A 28 2.52 -1.81 3.66
N TYR A 29 1.40 -2.53 3.71
CA TYR A 29 0.47 -2.60 2.57
C TYR A 29 -0.24 -1.27 2.30
N LEU A 30 -0.60 -0.53 3.35
CA LEU A 30 -1.22 0.79 3.24
C LEU A 30 -0.26 1.88 2.70
N ASP A 31 1.05 1.68 2.79
CA ASP A 31 2.06 2.50 2.11
C ASP A 31 2.36 2.00 0.69
N PHE A 32 2.44 0.68 0.51
CA PHE A 32 2.88 0.05 -0.74
C PHE A 32 1.87 0.16 -1.88
N ILE A 33 0.61 -0.21 -1.60
CA ILE A 33 -0.43 -0.29 -2.65
C ILE A 33 -0.73 1.07 -3.28
N PRO A 34 -0.93 2.17 -2.52
CA PRO A 34 -1.19 3.48 -3.13
C PRO A 34 -0.06 3.97 -4.01
N ARG A 35 1.20 3.68 -3.71
CA ARG A 35 2.35 4.01 -4.56
C ARG A 35 2.26 3.34 -5.94
N ALA A 36 1.88 2.06 -5.96
CA ALA A 36 1.67 1.34 -7.22
C ALA A 36 0.49 1.91 -8.02
N PHE A 37 -0.61 2.25 -7.33
CA PHE A 37 -1.79 2.84 -7.97
C PHE A 37 -1.50 4.23 -8.56
N GLU A 38 -0.69 5.04 -7.87
CA GLU A 38 -0.27 6.36 -8.36
C GLU A 38 0.59 6.29 -9.62
N LEU A 39 1.46 5.28 -9.71
CA LEU A 39 2.36 5.12 -10.84
C LEU A 39 1.69 4.45 -12.06
N TYR A 40 0.81 3.49 -11.83
CA TYR A 40 0.30 2.62 -12.90
C TYR A 40 -1.22 2.66 -13.07
N GLY A 41 -1.94 3.32 -12.18
CA GLY A 41 -3.41 3.34 -12.15
C GLY A 41 -4.01 2.26 -11.26
N ILE A 42 -5.33 2.36 -11.05
CA ILE A 42 -6.11 1.48 -10.17
C ILE A 42 -6.62 0.28 -10.96
N PRO A 43 -6.27 -0.97 -10.60
CA PRO A 43 -6.76 -2.16 -11.27
C PRO A 43 -8.24 -2.44 -10.95
N LEU A 44 -8.90 -3.26 -11.76
CA LEU A 44 -10.24 -3.79 -11.45
C LEU A 44 -10.18 -4.85 -10.35
N ALA A 45 -9.11 -5.62 -10.29
CA ALA A 45 -8.93 -6.68 -9.31
C ALA A 45 -7.46 -6.88 -8.93
N MET A 46 -7.24 -7.36 -7.73
CA MET A 46 -5.95 -7.83 -7.24
C MET A 46 -6.04 -9.31 -6.91
N TYR A 47 -5.08 -10.08 -7.42
CA TYR A 47 -4.95 -11.51 -7.13
C TYR A 47 -4.03 -11.68 -5.92
N VAL A 48 -4.60 -12.19 -4.83
CA VAL A 48 -3.93 -12.28 -3.52
C VAL A 48 -4.05 -13.69 -2.93
N ASP A 49 -3.31 -13.96 -1.88
CA ASP A 49 -3.48 -15.17 -1.09
C ASP A 49 -4.52 -15.00 0.03
N TYR A 50 -4.72 -16.10 0.78
CA TYR A 50 -5.55 -16.09 1.98
C TYR A 50 -4.83 -15.53 3.21
N HIS A 51 -3.87 -14.61 3.02
CA HIS A 51 -3.23 -13.95 4.15
C HIS A 51 -4.24 -13.11 4.93
N SER A 52 -4.10 -13.06 6.25
CA SER A 52 -5.05 -12.39 7.16
C SER A 52 -5.25 -10.90 6.90
N PHE A 53 -4.35 -10.25 6.15
CA PHE A 53 -4.54 -8.86 5.73
C PHE A 53 -5.58 -8.72 4.62
N PHE A 54 -5.77 -9.75 3.79
CA PHE A 54 -6.72 -9.73 2.67
C PHE A 54 -7.98 -10.54 2.95
N PHE A 55 -7.90 -11.57 3.80
CA PHE A 55 -8.97 -12.55 3.99
C PHE A 55 -9.34 -12.72 5.46
N THR A 56 -10.64 -12.87 5.72
CA THR A 56 -11.18 -13.27 7.03
C THR A 56 -12.13 -14.45 6.87
N HIS A 57 -12.09 -15.37 7.82
CA HIS A 57 -13.02 -16.52 7.88
C HIS A 57 -14.41 -16.16 8.42
N ILE A 58 -14.63 -14.92 8.88
CA ILE A 58 -15.91 -14.49 9.43
C ILE A 58 -16.84 -14.11 8.28
N PRO A 59 -17.94 -14.85 8.05
CA PRO A 59 -18.86 -14.58 6.96
C PRO A 59 -19.43 -13.16 7.04
N GLY A 60 -19.44 -12.46 5.90
CA GLY A 60 -19.97 -11.10 5.79
C GLY A 60 -19.03 -9.99 6.25
N ASN A 61 -17.88 -10.32 6.86
CA ASN A 61 -16.89 -9.34 7.26
C ASN A 61 -15.81 -9.18 6.19
N LEU A 62 -15.27 -7.98 6.09
CA LEU A 62 -14.07 -7.68 5.31
C LEU A 62 -12.90 -7.41 6.23
N THR A 63 -11.70 -7.68 5.75
CA THR A 63 -10.50 -7.18 6.41
C THR A 63 -10.39 -5.68 6.18
N TYR A 64 -9.62 -5.00 7.01
CA TYR A 64 -9.37 -3.57 6.90
C TYR A 64 -8.87 -3.16 5.48
N LEU A 65 -7.91 -3.93 4.95
CA LEU A 65 -7.37 -3.67 3.62
C LEU A 65 -8.40 -3.95 2.51
N ALA A 66 -9.20 -5.02 2.67
CA ALA A 66 -10.29 -5.32 1.74
C ALA A 66 -11.36 -4.22 1.69
N GLU A 67 -11.71 -3.62 2.83
CA GLU A 67 -12.61 -2.45 2.88
C GLU A 67 -12.02 -1.25 2.16
N THR A 68 -10.73 -0.97 2.38
CA THR A 68 -10.04 0.13 1.70
C THR A 68 -10.00 -0.09 0.19
N LEU A 69 -9.67 -1.30 -0.28
CA LEU A 69 -9.65 -1.63 -1.71
C LEU A 69 -11.05 -1.56 -2.33
N ARG A 70 -12.08 -2.00 -1.60
CA ARG A 70 -13.49 -1.90 -2.04
C ARG A 70 -13.93 -0.46 -2.25
N TYR A 71 -13.45 0.51 -1.45
CA TYR A 71 -13.72 1.93 -1.67
C TYR A 71 -13.28 2.40 -3.06
N PHE A 72 -12.20 1.82 -3.57
CA PHE A 72 -11.68 2.09 -4.91
C PHE A 72 -12.25 1.14 -5.99
N ASP A 73 -13.30 0.39 -5.71
CA ASP A 73 -13.88 -0.61 -6.60
C ASP A 73 -12.84 -1.65 -7.10
N VAL A 74 -11.89 -2.03 -6.23
CA VAL A 74 -10.93 -3.08 -6.50
C VAL A 74 -11.40 -4.38 -5.87
N SER A 75 -11.66 -5.38 -6.71
CA SER A 75 -12.04 -6.73 -6.27
C SER A 75 -10.83 -7.54 -5.83
N LEU A 76 -10.97 -8.33 -4.77
CA LEU A 76 -9.97 -9.31 -4.37
C LEU A 76 -10.30 -10.68 -4.96
N LEU A 77 -9.36 -11.25 -5.69
CA LEU A 77 -9.41 -12.60 -6.24
C LEU A 77 -8.44 -13.47 -5.44
N TYR A 78 -8.92 -14.53 -4.83
CA TYR A 78 -8.11 -15.36 -3.95
C TYR A 78 -7.51 -16.56 -4.69
N ALA A 79 -6.21 -16.77 -4.53
CA ALA A 79 -5.50 -17.90 -5.10
C ALA A 79 -5.96 -19.22 -4.44
N PRO A 80 -6.63 -20.13 -5.14
CA PRO A 80 -7.14 -21.36 -4.54
C PRO A 80 -6.03 -22.36 -4.20
N THR A 81 -4.86 -22.22 -4.81
CA THR A 81 -3.73 -23.15 -4.62
C THR A 81 -2.39 -22.38 -4.62
N PRO A 82 -1.34 -22.92 -3.97
CA PRO A 82 0.01 -22.36 -4.05
C PRO A 82 0.53 -22.22 -5.48
N GLN A 83 0.20 -23.16 -6.37
CA GLN A 83 0.63 -23.14 -7.77
C GLN A 83 0.08 -21.91 -8.53
N ALA A 84 -1.08 -21.45 -8.15
CA ALA A 84 -1.69 -20.26 -8.74
C ALA A 84 -0.87 -18.96 -8.48
N LYS A 85 0.04 -18.98 -7.49
CA LYS A 85 0.96 -17.88 -7.17
C LYS A 85 2.31 -17.96 -7.88
N GLY A 86 2.57 -18.98 -8.67
CA GLY A 86 3.89 -19.26 -9.27
C GLY A 86 4.53 -18.08 -10.01
N LYS A 87 3.74 -17.09 -10.47
CA LYS A 87 4.25 -15.89 -11.12
C LYS A 87 4.92 -14.96 -10.11
N ILE A 88 4.23 -14.60 -9.03
CA ILE A 88 4.78 -13.71 -8.02
C ILE A 88 5.90 -14.37 -7.20
N GLU A 89 5.80 -15.66 -6.92
CA GLU A 89 6.85 -16.43 -6.22
C GLU A 89 8.17 -16.44 -6.99
N ARG A 90 8.13 -16.58 -8.31
CA ARG A 90 9.32 -16.48 -9.17
C ARG A 90 9.98 -15.10 -9.07
N HIS A 91 9.20 -14.04 -9.02
CA HIS A 91 9.72 -12.67 -8.82
C HIS A 91 10.30 -12.45 -7.44
N HIS A 92 9.68 -13.00 -6.39
CA HIS A 92 10.29 -12.99 -5.07
C HIS A 92 11.65 -13.67 -5.05
N GLY A 93 11.77 -14.88 -5.63
CA GLY A 93 13.04 -15.59 -5.76
C GLY A 93 14.10 -14.83 -6.56
N PHE A 94 13.70 -14.13 -7.62
CA PHE A 94 14.59 -13.30 -8.42
C PHE A 94 15.25 -12.19 -7.57
N TRP A 95 14.47 -11.44 -6.78
CA TRP A 95 14.99 -10.37 -5.95
C TRP A 95 15.73 -10.86 -4.71
N GLN A 96 15.23 -11.94 -4.07
CA GLN A 96 15.89 -12.55 -2.92
C GLN A 96 17.31 -13.01 -3.22
N ASN A 97 17.59 -13.44 -4.44
CA ASN A 97 18.92 -13.87 -4.85
C ASN A 97 19.84 -12.71 -5.29
N ARG A 98 19.30 -11.63 -5.84
CA ARG A 98 20.09 -10.52 -6.41
C ARG A 98 20.31 -9.36 -5.45
N LEU A 99 19.26 -8.94 -4.75
CA LEU A 99 19.28 -7.74 -3.94
C LEU A 99 20.28 -7.78 -2.77
N PRO A 100 20.38 -8.87 -1.97
CA PRO A 100 21.36 -8.93 -0.89
C PRO A 100 22.81 -8.80 -1.37
N SER A 101 23.15 -9.49 -2.47
CA SER A 101 24.50 -9.43 -3.05
C SER A 101 24.79 -8.05 -3.62
N PHE A 102 23.82 -7.41 -4.25
CA PHE A 102 23.94 -6.04 -4.74
C PHE A 102 24.14 -5.04 -3.60
N CYS A 103 23.29 -5.08 -2.58
CA CYS A 103 23.42 -4.19 -1.41
C CYS A 103 24.76 -4.37 -0.69
N LEU A 104 25.25 -5.61 -0.60
CA LEU A 104 26.55 -5.88 -0.01
C LEU A 104 27.70 -5.27 -0.83
N ALA A 105 27.67 -5.41 -2.14
CA ALA A 105 28.67 -4.85 -3.05
C ALA A 105 28.72 -3.33 -3.01
N GLU A 106 27.57 -2.69 -2.91
CA GLU A 106 27.42 -1.22 -2.85
C GLU A 106 27.51 -0.65 -1.43
N GLY A 107 27.74 -1.50 -0.41
CA GLY A 107 27.81 -1.07 1.00
C GLY A 107 26.50 -0.54 1.59
N ILE A 108 25.36 -0.86 0.97
CA ILE A 108 24.03 -0.42 1.40
C ILE A 108 23.56 -1.26 2.60
N ARG A 109 23.28 -0.59 3.73
CA ARG A 109 22.85 -1.26 4.98
C ARG A 109 21.49 -0.77 5.50
N GLU A 110 20.97 0.32 4.96
CA GLU A 110 19.72 0.94 5.38
C GLU A 110 18.62 0.70 4.36
N LEU A 111 17.35 0.70 4.82
CA LEU A 111 16.20 0.38 3.97
C LEU A 111 15.92 1.45 2.92
N ASP A 112 16.08 2.73 3.25
CA ASP A 112 15.73 3.80 2.31
C ASP A 112 16.69 3.80 1.11
N PRO A 113 18.02 3.79 1.27
CA PRO A 113 18.94 3.61 0.13
C PRO A 113 18.72 2.30 -0.63
N ALA A 114 18.38 1.20 0.07
CA ALA A 114 18.07 -0.06 -0.59
C ALA A 114 16.80 0.03 -1.44
N ASN A 115 15.78 0.75 -0.98
CA ASN A 115 14.56 0.98 -1.73
C ASN A 115 14.78 1.87 -2.96
N GLU A 116 15.63 2.90 -2.88
CA GLU A 116 16.02 3.72 -4.03
C GLU A 116 16.69 2.88 -5.13
N GLN A 117 17.61 2.01 -4.74
CA GLN A 117 18.25 1.10 -5.69
C GLN A 117 17.28 0.06 -6.24
N LEU A 118 16.36 -0.44 -5.41
CA LEU A 118 15.35 -1.40 -5.83
C LEU A 118 14.39 -0.80 -6.87
N ASP A 119 14.06 0.48 -6.76
CA ASP A 119 13.24 1.19 -7.75
C ASP A 119 13.99 1.30 -9.09
N LEU A 120 15.29 1.61 -9.09
CA LEU A 120 16.12 1.64 -10.32
C LEU A 120 16.24 0.26 -10.98
N LEU A 121 16.48 -0.78 -10.17
CA LEU A 121 16.55 -2.16 -10.65
C LEU A 121 15.21 -2.64 -11.21
N ARG A 122 14.09 -2.29 -10.57
CA ARG A 122 12.73 -2.59 -11.06
C ARG A 122 12.46 -1.91 -12.40
N GLU A 123 12.84 -0.65 -12.55
CA GLU A 123 12.68 0.09 -13.80
C GLU A 123 13.56 -0.52 -14.91
N HIS A 124 14.81 -0.86 -14.60
CA HIS A 124 15.69 -1.55 -15.52
C HIS A 124 15.10 -2.91 -15.96
N HIS A 125 14.61 -3.71 -15.01
CA HIS A 125 13.94 -4.98 -15.31
C HIS A 125 12.74 -4.78 -16.25
N ASN A 126 11.85 -3.83 -15.94
CA ASN A 126 10.67 -3.58 -16.74
C ASN A 126 11.00 -3.14 -18.18
N ARG A 127 12.07 -2.32 -18.38
CA ARG A 127 12.39 -1.72 -19.68
C ARG A 127 13.36 -2.50 -20.53
N HIS A 128 14.27 -3.26 -19.92
CA HIS A 128 15.44 -3.78 -20.64
C HIS A 128 15.58 -5.32 -20.56
N GLU A 129 14.98 -5.97 -19.58
CA GLU A 129 15.08 -7.42 -19.48
C GLU A 129 13.93 -8.10 -20.23
N THR A 130 14.25 -8.95 -21.20
CA THR A 130 13.25 -9.74 -21.93
C THR A 130 12.64 -10.80 -21.01
N HIS A 131 11.33 -10.72 -20.77
CA HIS A 131 10.61 -11.71 -19.97
C HIS A 131 10.36 -12.97 -20.79
N ARG A 132 10.72 -14.15 -20.23
CA ARG A 132 10.74 -15.44 -20.93
C ARG A 132 9.39 -15.85 -21.54
N GLU A 133 8.29 -15.59 -20.83
CA GLU A 133 6.94 -16.03 -21.26
C GLU A 133 6.37 -15.12 -22.37
N ILE A 134 6.53 -13.81 -22.25
CA ILE A 134 6.00 -12.82 -23.22
C ILE A 134 7.01 -12.49 -24.32
N ARG A 135 8.27 -12.91 -24.20
CA ARG A 135 9.37 -12.76 -25.18
C ARG A 135 9.67 -11.29 -25.57
N MET A 136 9.39 -10.37 -24.68
CA MET A 136 9.67 -8.94 -24.84
C MET A 136 9.88 -8.31 -23.45
N PRO A 137 10.40 -7.07 -23.36
CA PRO A 137 10.41 -6.33 -22.10
C PRO A 137 9.00 -6.11 -21.57
N PRO A 138 8.76 -6.24 -20.25
CA PRO A 138 7.46 -6.01 -19.65
C PRO A 138 6.83 -4.66 -20.00
N GLN A 139 7.64 -3.59 -20.02
CA GLN A 139 7.18 -2.24 -20.35
C GLN A 139 6.65 -2.15 -21.78
N GLU A 140 7.28 -2.80 -22.74
CA GLU A 140 6.83 -2.86 -24.12
C GLU A 140 5.47 -3.54 -24.25
N ALA A 141 5.28 -4.68 -23.57
CA ALA A 141 3.99 -5.37 -23.52
C ALA A 141 2.89 -4.52 -22.88
N TRP A 142 3.22 -3.76 -21.85
CA TRP A 142 2.32 -2.81 -21.19
C TRP A 142 1.87 -1.71 -22.15
N GLU A 143 2.83 -1.05 -22.82
CA GLU A 143 2.54 0.03 -23.77
C GLU A 143 1.73 -0.45 -24.97
N GLN A 144 2.01 -1.67 -25.43
CA GLN A 144 1.23 -2.29 -26.50
C GLN A 144 -0.22 -2.53 -26.04
N ALA A 145 -0.44 -3.04 -24.83
CA ALA A 145 -1.77 -3.27 -24.27
C ALA A 145 -2.57 -1.94 -24.14
N LEU A 146 -1.90 -0.86 -23.76
CA LEU A 146 -2.52 0.47 -23.72
C LEU A 146 -2.93 0.95 -25.10
N LYS A 147 -2.05 0.84 -26.10
CA LYS A 147 -2.33 1.24 -27.50
C LYS A 147 -3.48 0.46 -28.11
N GLU A 148 -3.60 -0.81 -27.79
CA GLU A 148 -4.66 -1.71 -28.27
C GLU A 148 -5.97 -1.57 -27.48
N GLY A 149 -6.03 -0.71 -26.48
CA GLY A 149 -7.24 -0.54 -25.64
C GLY A 149 -7.59 -1.75 -24.78
N ARG A 150 -6.64 -2.64 -24.50
CA ARG A 150 -6.83 -3.83 -23.67
C ARG A 150 -6.68 -3.58 -22.17
N SER A 151 -6.17 -2.41 -21.79
CA SER A 151 -6.03 -2.05 -20.39
C SER A 151 -7.37 -1.70 -19.78
N THR A 152 -7.61 -2.25 -18.58
CA THR A 152 -8.77 -1.94 -17.74
C THR A 152 -8.39 -1.08 -16.52
N LEU A 153 -7.18 -0.57 -16.49
CA LEU A 153 -6.70 0.32 -15.44
C LEU A 153 -7.44 1.65 -15.47
N ARG A 154 -7.80 2.12 -14.30
CA ARG A 154 -8.45 3.41 -14.11
C ARG A 154 -7.42 4.46 -13.67
N PRO A 155 -7.52 5.72 -14.10
CA PRO A 155 -6.67 6.78 -13.60
C PRO A 155 -6.74 6.89 -12.08
N CYS A 156 -5.59 7.00 -11.42
CA CYS A 156 -5.54 7.26 -10.00
C CYS A 156 -5.79 8.75 -9.74
N GLN A 157 -7.02 9.08 -9.36
CA GLN A 157 -7.38 10.43 -8.92
C GLN A 157 -7.35 10.46 -7.40
N ARG A 158 -6.45 11.28 -6.84
CA ARG A 158 -6.38 11.49 -5.39
C ARG A 158 -7.51 12.43 -4.98
N ASP A 159 -8.58 11.87 -4.44
CA ASP A 159 -9.61 12.65 -3.77
C ASP A 159 -9.11 13.14 -2.39
N PRO A 160 -9.81 14.06 -1.72
CA PRO A 160 -9.42 14.55 -0.39
C PRO A 160 -9.33 13.45 0.69
N TRP A 161 -10.00 12.30 0.49
CA TRP A 161 -10.00 11.18 1.42
C TRP A 161 -8.80 10.23 1.23
N TRP A 162 -8.07 10.35 0.11
CA TRP A 162 -6.95 9.48 -0.24
C TRP A 162 -5.97 9.18 0.91
N PRO A 163 -5.37 10.16 1.62
CA PRO A 163 -4.41 9.88 2.67
C PRO A 163 -5.03 9.16 3.88
N TYR A 164 -6.32 9.37 4.12
CA TYR A 164 -7.02 8.78 5.27
C TYR A 164 -7.50 7.36 4.98
N LEU A 165 -7.81 7.06 3.73
CA LEU A 165 -8.12 5.70 3.28
C LEU A 165 -6.92 4.77 3.41
N TRP A 166 -5.72 5.29 3.16
CA TRP A 166 -4.46 4.58 3.29
C TRP A 166 -3.78 4.79 4.67
N SER A 167 -4.56 4.89 5.73
CA SER A 167 -4.11 4.98 7.11
C SER A 167 -4.79 3.92 7.98
N ILE A 168 -4.20 3.53 9.11
CA ILE A 168 -4.90 2.71 10.10
C ILE A 168 -5.84 3.58 10.88
N ARG A 169 -7.14 3.30 10.80
CA ARG A 169 -8.21 4.08 11.43
C ARG A 169 -8.78 3.36 12.65
N SER A 170 -9.09 4.13 13.69
CA SER A 170 -9.85 3.68 14.85
C SER A 170 -10.72 4.80 15.37
N GLN A 171 -11.85 4.45 15.95
CA GLN A 171 -12.69 5.43 16.62
C GLN A 171 -12.18 5.68 18.03
N VAL A 172 -12.03 6.95 18.41
CA VAL A 172 -11.62 7.37 19.75
C VAL A 172 -12.65 8.30 20.34
N ARG A 173 -12.82 8.26 21.67
CA ARG A 173 -13.70 9.15 22.40
C ARG A 173 -13.05 10.53 22.55
N ILE A 174 -13.86 11.57 22.40
CA ILE A 174 -13.51 12.95 22.76
C ILE A 174 -13.99 13.17 24.20
N ASP A 175 -13.09 13.60 25.07
CA ASP A 175 -13.43 13.89 26.46
C ASP A 175 -14.19 15.20 26.60
N ALA A 176 -14.78 15.42 27.77
CA ALA A 176 -15.61 16.60 28.04
C ALA A 176 -14.86 17.94 27.92
N ASP A 177 -13.55 17.91 28.11
CA ASP A 177 -12.64 19.06 27.94
C ASP A 177 -12.19 19.30 26.49
N GLY A 178 -12.66 18.50 25.53
CA GLY A 178 -12.31 18.56 24.11
C GLY A 178 -10.94 17.99 23.80
N THR A 179 -10.47 17.00 24.58
CA THR A 179 -9.19 16.31 24.31
C THR A 179 -9.37 14.90 23.78
N VAL A 180 -8.37 14.41 23.06
CA VAL A 180 -8.23 13.03 22.55
C VAL A 180 -6.88 12.43 22.98
N PRO A 181 -6.78 11.10 23.09
CA PRO A 181 -5.50 10.44 23.39
C PRO A 181 -4.53 10.60 22.22
N LEU A 182 -3.28 10.97 22.49
CA LEU A 182 -2.16 10.98 21.54
C LEU A 182 -0.95 10.34 22.21
N GLU A 183 -0.63 9.11 21.85
CA GLU A 183 0.41 8.31 22.50
C GLU A 183 0.23 8.25 24.04
N LYS A 184 1.18 8.83 24.79
CA LYS A 184 1.15 8.86 26.28
C LYS A 184 0.52 10.11 26.87
N GLN A 185 0.00 11.01 26.04
CA GLN A 185 -0.59 12.29 26.45
C GLN A 185 -1.96 12.50 25.85
N ARG A 186 -2.59 13.60 26.22
CA ARG A 186 -3.85 14.06 25.61
C ARG A 186 -3.61 15.39 24.94
N VAL A 187 -4.26 15.58 23.79
CA VAL A 187 -4.16 16.82 23.01
C VAL A 187 -5.54 17.43 22.80
N LYS A 188 -5.60 18.73 22.85
CA LYS A 188 -6.83 19.47 22.56
C LYS A 188 -7.03 19.53 21.06
N ILE A 189 -8.24 19.20 20.64
CA ILE A 189 -8.64 19.23 19.23
C ILE A 189 -9.45 20.48 18.92
N THR A 190 -9.67 20.77 17.65
CA THR A 190 -10.59 21.81 17.20
C THR A 190 -11.98 21.55 17.80
N PRO A 191 -12.63 22.56 18.39
CA PRO A 191 -13.94 22.41 19.01
C PRO A 191 -14.95 21.77 18.08
N THR A 192 -15.63 20.74 18.58
CA THR A 192 -16.66 20.01 17.86
C THR A 192 -17.79 19.59 18.81
N TYR A 193 -19.00 19.45 18.30
CA TYR A 193 -20.14 18.90 19.04
C TYR A 193 -20.14 17.37 19.10
N ARG A 194 -19.20 16.72 18.41
CA ARG A 194 -19.10 15.26 18.34
C ARG A 194 -18.52 14.68 19.63
N ARG A 195 -18.92 13.45 19.95
CA ARG A 195 -18.43 12.69 21.11
C ARG A 195 -17.28 11.73 20.77
N SER A 196 -16.97 11.56 19.48
CA SER A 196 -15.90 10.73 19.00
C SER A 196 -15.23 11.32 17.77
N ALA A 197 -13.99 10.94 17.55
CA ALA A 197 -13.19 11.26 16.37
C ALA A 197 -12.65 9.99 15.74
N ILE A 198 -12.30 10.05 14.48
CA ILE A 198 -11.56 8.99 13.79
C ILE A 198 -10.07 9.30 13.90
N HIS A 199 -9.36 8.47 14.62
CA HIS A 199 -7.90 8.49 14.71
C HIS A 199 -7.31 7.77 13.50
N CYS A 200 -6.50 8.45 12.70
CA CYS A 200 -5.80 7.96 11.52
C CYS A 200 -4.30 7.94 11.80
N ARG A 201 -3.67 6.77 11.74
CA ARG A 201 -2.22 6.59 11.83
C ARG A 201 -1.65 6.30 10.44
N HIS A 202 -0.79 7.19 9.96
CA HIS A 202 -0.20 7.13 8.62
C HIS A 202 1.14 6.40 8.61
N ALA A 203 1.57 5.97 7.43
CA ALA A 203 2.82 5.25 7.23
C ALA A 203 4.09 6.10 7.48
N ASP A 204 3.97 7.42 7.36
CA ASP A 204 5.02 8.38 7.66
C ASP A 204 5.16 8.69 9.16
N GLY A 205 4.33 8.06 10.01
CA GLY A 205 4.30 8.29 11.45
C GLY A 205 3.39 9.44 11.89
N SER A 206 2.84 10.21 10.95
CA SER A 206 1.87 11.25 11.29
C SER A 206 0.55 10.66 11.80
N ILE A 207 -0.16 11.43 12.60
CA ILE A 207 -1.45 11.09 13.18
C ILE A 207 -2.44 12.20 12.85
N THR A 208 -3.62 11.84 12.37
CA THR A 208 -4.70 12.78 12.12
C THR A 208 -5.97 12.35 12.84
N TYR A 209 -6.71 13.30 13.39
CA TYR A 209 -8.04 13.09 13.95
C TYR A 209 -9.06 13.76 13.05
N LEU A 210 -10.03 12.99 12.57
CA LEU A 210 -11.10 13.44 11.70
C LEU A 210 -12.44 13.46 12.47
N ALA A 211 -13.32 14.37 12.09
CA ALA A 211 -14.67 14.43 12.63
C ALA A 211 -15.54 13.25 12.16
N GLU A 212 -15.27 12.71 10.98
CA GLU A 212 -16.07 11.68 10.31
C GLU A 212 -15.18 10.65 9.61
N PRO A 213 -15.68 9.41 9.41
CA PRO A 213 -14.97 8.39 8.65
C PRO A 213 -14.95 8.73 7.15
N PRO A 214 -13.99 8.19 6.38
CA PRO A 214 -14.02 8.25 4.92
C PRO A 214 -15.33 7.72 4.34
N GLY A 215 -15.85 8.41 3.31
CA GLY A 215 -17.11 8.05 2.65
C GLY A 215 -18.37 8.63 3.30
N SER A 216 -18.26 9.47 4.33
CA SER A 216 -19.40 10.13 4.99
C SER A 216 -20.06 11.26 4.18
N GLY A 217 -19.54 11.55 2.98
CA GLY A 217 -19.95 12.68 2.14
C GLY A 217 -19.17 13.96 2.46
N GLY A 218 -18.90 14.76 1.45
CA GLY A 218 -18.11 15.98 1.57
C GLY A 218 -16.60 15.74 1.83
N PRO A 219 -15.81 16.80 2.00
CA PRO A 219 -14.38 16.71 2.28
C PRO A 219 -14.11 16.31 3.75
N PRO A 220 -12.92 15.75 4.05
CA PRO A 220 -12.53 15.40 5.40
C PRO A 220 -12.43 16.65 6.30
N ILE A 221 -13.01 16.58 7.49
CA ILE A 221 -12.91 17.63 8.50
C ILE A 221 -11.83 17.21 9.50
N ILE A 222 -10.69 17.90 9.46
CA ILE A 222 -9.54 17.64 10.33
C ILE A 222 -9.74 18.37 11.66
N LEU A 223 -9.76 17.62 12.76
CA LEU A 223 -9.85 18.15 14.11
C LEU A 223 -8.46 18.43 14.71
N TYR A 224 -7.47 17.61 14.35
CA TYR A 224 -6.09 17.79 14.80
C TYR A 224 -5.15 16.98 13.90
N ARG A 225 -3.94 17.48 13.70
CA ARG A 225 -2.87 16.76 13.00
C ARG A 225 -1.57 16.87 13.80
N TYR A 226 -0.92 15.73 13.97
CA TYR A 226 0.39 15.60 14.57
C TYR A 226 1.35 15.06 13.53
N GLU A 227 2.41 15.81 13.25
CA GLU A 227 3.48 15.40 12.35
C GLU A 227 4.64 14.88 13.18
N ASN A 228 4.85 13.56 13.16
CA ASN A 228 6.00 12.97 13.81
C ASN A 228 7.18 12.97 12.83
N ALA A 229 8.13 13.88 13.04
CA ALA A 229 9.30 14.06 12.17
C ALA A 229 10.37 12.97 12.34
N THR A 230 10.22 12.02 13.26
CA THR A 230 11.38 11.25 13.72
C THR A 230 11.42 9.77 13.37
N SER A 231 10.33 9.12 13.00
CA SER A 231 10.42 7.70 12.56
C SER A 231 9.10 7.18 11.98
N PRO A 232 9.12 6.42 10.88
CA PRO A 232 7.95 5.65 10.44
C PRO A 232 7.54 4.66 11.54
N PRO A 233 6.23 4.45 11.78
CA PRO A 233 5.73 3.67 12.92
C PRO A 233 5.79 2.15 12.69
N TRP A 234 6.87 1.66 12.09
CA TRP A 234 7.07 0.23 11.81
C TRP A 234 7.31 -0.62 13.06
N ASN A 235 7.51 0.01 14.22
CA ASN A 235 7.95 -0.63 15.47
C ASN A 235 6.80 -0.88 16.47
N VAL A 236 5.56 -1.03 16.02
CA VAL A 236 4.43 -1.36 16.90
C VAL A 236 3.92 -2.76 16.65
#